data_7d508936de03a0af0153e6a840453725
#
_entry.id   7d508936de03a0af0153e6a840453725
#
_cell.length_a   1.000
_cell.length_b   1.000
_cell.length_c   1.000
_cell.angle_alpha   90.00
_cell.angle_beta   90.00
_cell.angle_gamma   90.00
#
_symmetry.space_group_name_H-M   'P 1'
#
loop_
_entity.id
_entity.type
_entity.pdbx_description
1 polymer ?
#
loop_
_entity_poly.entity_id
_entity_poly.type
_entity_poly.pdbx_seq_one_letter_code
_entity_poly.pdbx_strand_id
1 'polypeptide(L)'
;MKTIKEFFKYHGTGNDFILVDNRNLSFDVKNTENIKLLCDRHFGIGADGLILLESSEKADCFMNYYNADGTIAEMCGNGIRCVAKFFLEKTKSNLKELSIDTRAGIKKVICNKDGSFSVNMGVPVFSHPDFPDGLFTLENIEFQFVSMGNPHAISFVKNISEINISEIGPRIENDSYFPNKINVEFVEKISDNCFKVKVWERGSGAT
;
A
#
# COMPACT_ATOMS: atom_id res chain seq x y z
N MET A 1 -15.20 21.99 -12.82
CA MET A 1 -14.32 20.86 -12.48
C MET A 1 -12.95 21.42 -12.12
N LYS A 2 -12.42 21.15 -10.93
CA LYS A 2 -11.02 21.44 -10.62
C LYS A 2 -10.18 20.37 -11.30
N THR A 3 -9.44 20.72 -12.32
CA THR A 3 -8.67 19.79 -13.16
C THR A 3 -7.27 19.61 -12.57
N ILE A 4 -6.77 18.37 -12.54
CA ILE A 4 -5.35 18.12 -12.25
C ILE A 4 -4.53 18.82 -13.34
N LYS A 5 -3.68 19.77 -12.93
CA LYS A 5 -2.79 20.47 -13.85
C LYS A 5 -1.49 19.73 -14.10
N GLU A 6 -1.04 18.98 -13.11
CA GLU A 6 0.22 18.24 -13.13
C GLU A 6 0.09 16.99 -12.28
N PHE A 7 0.60 15.87 -12.76
CA PHE A 7 0.70 14.63 -12.01
C PHE A 7 2.06 13.97 -12.27
N PHE A 8 2.42 13.06 -11.40
CA PHE A 8 3.66 12.28 -11.49
C PHE A 8 3.33 10.80 -11.36
N LYS A 9 4.09 9.96 -12.07
CA LYS A 9 3.99 8.50 -11.95
C LYS A 9 5.20 7.98 -11.18
N TYR A 10 4.93 7.30 -10.09
CA TYR A 10 5.92 6.62 -9.28
C TYR A 10 5.50 5.18 -9.04
N HIS A 11 6.45 4.33 -8.71
CA HIS A 11 6.16 2.99 -8.20
C HIS A 11 7.11 2.60 -7.08
N GLY A 12 6.63 1.76 -6.16
CA GLY A 12 7.43 1.04 -5.19
C GLY A 12 7.27 -0.46 -5.46
N THR A 13 8.36 -1.11 -5.89
CA THR A 13 8.35 -2.56 -6.21
C THR A 13 7.27 -3.01 -7.22
N GLY A 14 6.96 -2.17 -8.21
CA GLY A 14 5.94 -2.45 -9.24
C GLY A 14 4.56 -1.88 -8.93
N ASN A 15 4.19 -1.73 -7.67
CA ASN A 15 2.94 -1.10 -7.24
C ASN A 15 2.99 0.40 -7.56
N ASP A 16 2.17 0.86 -8.52
CA ASP A 16 2.31 2.16 -9.16
C ASP A 16 1.22 3.16 -8.76
N PHE A 17 1.61 4.41 -8.67
CA PHE A 17 0.77 5.49 -8.16
C PHE A 17 0.78 6.72 -9.06
N ILE A 18 -0.37 7.39 -9.13
CA ILE A 18 -0.47 8.77 -9.57
C ILE A 18 -0.25 9.65 -8.34
N LEU A 19 0.77 10.50 -8.36
CA LEU A 19 1.04 11.48 -7.31
C LEU A 19 0.69 12.89 -7.77
N VAL A 20 0.00 13.63 -6.91
CA VAL A 20 -0.39 15.03 -7.15
C VAL A 20 0.02 15.87 -5.95
N ASP A 21 0.68 17.00 -6.19
CA ASP A 21 0.89 18.02 -5.17
C ASP A 21 -0.42 18.78 -4.92
N ASN A 22 -1.11 18.40 -3.84
CA ASN A 22 -2.39 18.96 -3.45
C ASN A 22 -2.31 19.84 -2.19
N ARG A 23 -1.12 20.37 -1.87
CA ARG A 23 -0.94 21.25 -0.70
C ARG A 23 -1.80 22.53 -0.77
N ASN A 24 -2.25 22.90 -1.95
CA ASN A 24 -3.19 24.00 -2.18
C ASN A 24 -4.66 23.57 -2.18
N LEU A 25 -4.96 22.29 -1.90
CA LEU A 25 -6.30 21.69 -1.88
C LEU A 25 -7.10 21.93 -3.18
N SER A 26 -6.42 21.88 -4.32
CA SER A 26 -7.03 22.14 -5.63
C SER A 26 -7.76 20.93 -6.22
N PHE A 27 -7.46 19.70 -5.75
CA PHE A 27 -8.12 18.47 -6.20
C PHE A 27 -9.39 18.20 -5.37
N ASP A 28 -10.49 17.86 -6.05
CA ASP A 28 -11.74 17.49 -5.38
C ASP A 28 -11.79 15.99 -5.07
N VAL A 29 -11.49 15.65 -3.83
CA VAL A 29 -11.48 14.28 -3.31
C VAL A 29 -12.86 13.66 -3.13
N LYS A 30 -13.93 14.47 -3.17
CA LYS A 30 -15.30 13.97 -2.97
C LYS A 30 -15.83 13.23 -4.19
N ASN A 31 -15.24 13.47 -5.35
CA ASN A 31 -15.64 12.80 -6.59
C ASN A 31 -14.83 11.52 -6.80
N THR A 32 -15.29 10.42 -6.23
CA THR A 32 -14.65 9.09 -6.33
C THR A 32 -14.61 8.58 -7.77
N GLU A 33 -15.57 8.94 -8.62
CA GLU A 33 -15.58 8.55 -10.04
C GLU A 33 -14.41 9.17 -10.83
N ASN A 34 -13.98 10.38 -10.45
CA ASN A 34 -12.77 10.97 -11.03
C ASN A 34 -11.51 10.16 -10.62
N ILE A 35 -11.46 9.65 -9.39
CA ILE A 35 -10.34 8.84 -8.94
C ILE A 35 -10.28 7.53 -9.73
N LYS A 36 -11.42 6.84 -9.88
CA LYS A 36 -11.54 5.64 -10.69
C LYS A 36 -11.10 5.88 -12.12
N LEU A 37 -11.59 6.95 -12.73
CA LEU A 37 -11.23 7.31 -14.11
C LEU A 37 -9.73 7.58 -14.25
N LEU A 38 -9.11 8.31 -13.31
CA LEU A 38 -7.68 8.58 -13.33
C LEU A 38 -6.86 7.28 -13.22
N CYS A 39 -7.30 6.34 -12.38
CA CYS A 39 -6.62 5.07 -12.15
C CYS A 39 -6.91 4.02 -13.23
N ASP A 40 -7.92 4.24 -14.08
CA ASP A 40 -8.24 3.32 -15.17
C ASP A 40 -7.07 3.23 -16.17
N ARG A 41 -6.62 2.01 -16.46
CA ARG A 41 -5.43 1.76 -17.30
C ARG A 41 -5.72 1.91 -18.82
N HIS A 42 -7.00 1.98 -19.20
CA HIS A 42 -7.42 2.09 -20.60
C HIS A 42 -7.91 3.50 -20.95
N PHE A 43 -8.65 4.12 -20.04
CA PHE A 43 -9.32 5.41 -20.28
C PHE A 43 -8.75 6.57 -19.46
N GLY A 44 -7.87 6.28 -18.50
CA GLY A 44 -7.21 7.25 -17.64
C GLY A 44 -5.69 7.27 -17.77
N ILE A 45 -5.03 7.69 -16.69
CA ILE A 45 -3.57 7.64 -16.57
C ILE A 45 -3.12 6.20 -16.28
N GLY A 46 -3.93 5.46 -15.55
CA GLY A 46 -3.68 4.09 -15.12
C GLY A 46 -2.74 3.99 -13.91
N ALA A 47 -3.21 3.43 -12.81
CA ALA A 47 -2.41 3.16 -11.61
C ALA A 47 -3.18 2.27 -10.63
N ASP A 48 -2.47 1.70 -9.66
CA ASP A 48 -3.05 0.99 -8.52
C ASP A 48 -3.68 1.94 -7.50
N GLY A 49 -3.34 3.24 -7.57
CA GLY A 49 -3.97 4.24 -6.72
C GLY A 49 -3.51 5.67 -6.98
N LEU A 50 -4.25 6.60 -6.35
CA LEU A 50 -3.97 8.03 -6.35
C LEU A 50 -3.48 8.46 -4.98
N ILE A 51 -2.35 9.16 -4.93
CA ILE A 51 -1.83 9.76 -3.71
C ILE A 51 -1.75 11.27 -3.89
N LEU A 52 -2.40 11.99 -2.99
CA LEU A 52 -2.33 13.44 -2.91
C LEU A 52 -1.34 13.80 -1.79
N LEU A 53 -0.30 14.55 -2.15
CA LEU A 53 0.60 15.15 -1.18
C LEU A 53 -0.06 16.41 -0.63
N GLU A 54 -0.44 16.40 0.63
CA GLU A 54 -1.11 17.52 1.29
C GLU A 54 -0.27 18.07 2.47
N SER A 55 -0.61 19.24 2.94
CA SER A 55 0.02 19.82 4.13
C SER A 55 -0.47 19.10 5.40
N SER A 56 0.40 18.97 6.40
CA SER A 56 0.07 18.47 7.72
C SER A 56 0.45 19.48 8.78
N GLU A 57 -0.33 19.58 9.84
CA GLU A 57 0.03 20.37 11.03
C GLU A 57 0.91 19.57 12.02
N LYS A 58 1.05 18.26 11.80
CA LYS A 58 1.69 17.33 12.74
C LYS A 58 2.98 16.71 12.20
N ALA A 59 3.21 16.83 10.89
CA ALA A 59 4.31 16.18 10.18
C ALA A 59 4.77 17.04 8.99
N ASP A 60 5.80 16.63 8.28
CA ASP A 60 6.32 17.35 7.12
C ASP A 60 5.29 17.41 5.98
N CYS A 61 4.46 16.36 5.84
CA CYS A 61 3.32 16.33 4.91
C CYS A 61 2.28 15.29 5.34
N PHE A 62 1.12 15.29 4.65
CA PHE A 62 0.07 14.29 4.77
C PHE A 62 -0.04 13.49 3.47
N MET A 63 -0.03 12.17 3.59
CA MET A 63 -0.27 11.21 2.52
C MET A 63 -1.77 10.91 2.45
N ASN A 64 -2.48 11.56 1.54
CA ASN A 64 -3.89 11.32 1.31
C ASN A 64 -4.04 10.29 0.17
N TYR A 65 -4.23 9.02 0.53
CA TYR A 65 -4.18 7.89 -0.39
C TYR A 65 -5.57 7.31 -0.69
N TYR A 66 -5.81 7.02 -1.97
CA TYR A 66 -7.01 6.39 -2.52
C TYR A 66 -6.62 5.20 -3.39
N ASN A 67 -7.31 4.08 -3.21
CA ASN A 67 -7.22 2.92 -4.10
C ASN A 67 -7.78 3.25 -5.50
N ALA A 68 -7.48 2.42 -6.49
CA ALA A 68 -7.96 2.59 -7.86
C ALA A 68 -9.50 2.58 -7.98
N ASP A 69 -10.19 1.90 -7.06
CA ASP A 69 -11.66 1.87 -6.99
C ASP A 69 -12.26 3.11 -6.33
N GLY A 70 -11.46 4.10 -5.98
CA GLY A 70 -11.88 5.33 -5.32
C GLY A 70 -12.10 5.21 -3.81
N THR A 71 -11.90 4.05 -3.23
CA THR A 71 -11.96 3.87 -1.77
C THR A 71 -10.77 4.51 -1.08
N ILE A 72 -11.01 4.98 0.15
CA ILE A 72 -9.95 5.54 0.98
C ILE A 72 -9.06 4.39 1.48
N ALA A 73 -7.75 4.58 1.39
CA ALA A 73 -6.78 3.70 1.99
C ALA A 73 -6.06 4.37 3.18
N GLU A 74 -5.78 3.59 4.20
CA GLU A 74 -5.18 4.10 5.44
C GLU A 74 -3.69 4.39 5.28
N MET A 75 -2.96 3.46 4.69
CA MET A 75 -1.52 3.54 4.46
C MET A 75 -1.08 2.44 3.47
N CYS A 76 0.01 2.71 2.74
CA CYS A 76 0.67 1.74 1.87
C CYS A 76 2.19 1.89 1.99
N GLY A 77 2.89 0.81 2.34
CA GLY A 77 4.35 0.80 2.50
C GLY A 77 5.10 1.15 1.20
N ASN A 78 4.57 0.75 0.04
CA ASN A 78 5.12 1.12 -1.27
C ASN A 78 4.85 2.61 -1.56
N GLY A 79 3.62 3.06 -1.33
CA GLY A 79 3.19 4.43 -1.58
C GLY A 79 3.92 5.45 -0.73
N ILE A 80 4.16 5.18 0.56
CA ILE A 80 4.84 6.15 1.44
C ILE A 80 6.29 6.42 1.03
N ARG A 81 7.00 5.41 0.44
CA ARG A 81 8.33 5.64 -0.13
C ARG A 81 8.27 6.55 -1.36
N CYS A 82 7.23 6.37 -2.19
CA CYS A 82 6.98 7.26 -3.33
C CYS A 82 6.69 8.69 -2.87
N VAL A 83 5.87 8.86 -1.81
CA VAL A 83 5.58 10.17 -1.21
C VAL A 83 6.85 10.83 -0.68
N ALA A 84 7.70 10.09 0.04
CA ALA A 84 8.95 10.62 0.56
C ALA A 84 9.84 11.17 -0.56
N LYS A 85 10.03 10.39 -1.62
CA LYS A 85 10.79 10.84 -2.80
C LYS A 85 10.17 12.08 -3.45
N PHE A 86 8.86 12.04 -3.68
CA PHE A 86 8.12 13.14 -4.31
C PHE A 86 8.19 14.43 -3.49
N PHE A 87 8.04 14.33 -2.16
CA PHE A 87 8.16 15.48 -1.24
C PHE A 87 9.54 16.13 -1.33
N LEU A 88 10.62 15.34 -1.26
CA LEU A 88 11.99 15.84 -1.35
C LEU A 88 12.25 16.56 -2.68
N GLU A 89 11.79 15.99 -3.79
CA GLU A 89 11.94 16.58 -5.12
C GLU A 89 11.15 17.90 -5.25
N LYS A 90 9.89 17.92 -4.79
CA LYS A 90 9.04 19.13 -4.85
C LYS A 90 9.52 20.25 -3.94
N THR A 91 10.06 19.93 -2.78
CA THR A 91 10.59 20.93 -1.83
C THR A 91 12.08 21.25 -2.05
N LYS A 92 12.76 20.51 -2.92
CA LYS A 92 14.21 20.56 -3.12
C LYS A 92 14.96 20.38 -1.80
N SER A 93 14.42 19.56 -0.90
CA SER A 93 14.94 19.32 0.42
C SER A 93 15.96 18.18 0.43
N ASN A 94 16.96 18.28 1.29
CA ASN A 94 17.97 17.24 1.54
C ASN A 94 17.81 16.62 2.94
N LEU A 95 16.58 16.55 3.44
CA LEU A 95 16.28 15.93 4.73
C LEU A 95 16.71 14.45 4.72
N LYS A 96 17.31 14.02 5.83
CA LYS A 96 17.71 12.61 6.04
C LYS A 96 16.59 11.80 6.67
N GLU A 97 15.64 12.44 7.29
CA GLU A 97 14.46 11.86 7.90
C GLU A 97 13.24 12.73 7.60
N LEU A 98 12.13 12.09 7.31
CA LEU A 98 10.82 12.71 7.10
C LEU A 98 9.81 12.09 8.06
N SER A 99 8.91 12.91 8.56
CA SER A 99 7.67 12.50 9.20
C SER A 99 6.53 12.65 8.20
N ILE A 100 5.80 11.57 7.92
CA ILE A 100 4.67 11.59 7.01
C ILE A 100 3.42 11.20 7.79
N ASP A 101 2.46 12.12 7.86
CA ASP A 101 1.16 11.87 8.46
C ASP A 101 0.33 11.00 7.50
N THR A 102 -0.35 9.99 8.04
CA THR A 102 -1.22 9.08 7.31
C THR A 102 -2.46 8.80 8.14
N ARG A 103 -3.50 8.19 7.55
CA ARG A 103 -4.67 7.75 8.33
C ARG A 103 -4.34 6.65 9.35
N ALA A 104 -3.23 5.92 9.14
CA ALA A 104 -2.68 4.96 10.10
C ALA A 104 -1.62 5.59 11.05
N GLY A 105 -1.68 6.92 11.27
CA GLY A 105 -0.78 7.67 12.11
C GLY A 105 0.49 8.13 11.41
N ILE A 106 1.34 8.84 12.15
CA ILE A 106 2.60 9.40 11.64
C ILE A 106 3.62 8.29 11.45
N LYS A 107 4.22 8.22 10.26
CA LYS A 107 5.30 7.30 9.92
C LYS A 107 6.61 8.05 9.73
N LYS A 108 7.69 7.51 10.30
CA LYS A 108 9.04 8.01 10.08
C LYS A 108 9.68 7.32 8.89
N VAL A 109 10.25 8.10 8.00
CA VAL A 109 10.93 7.62 6.79
C VAL A 109 12.35 8.14 6.78
N ILE A 110 13.32 7.23 6.74
CA ILE A 110 14.76 7.55 6.63
C ILE A 110 15.13 7.53 5.16
N CYS A 111 15.80 8.61 4.72
CA CYS A 111 16.35 8.75 3.37
C CYS A 111 17.77 8.20 3.37
N ASN A 112 18.00 7.02 2.82
CA ASN A 112 19.28 6.36 2.80
C ASN A 112 20.24 7.01 1.77
N LYS A 113 21.55 6.83 1.98
CA LYS A 113 22.58 7.41 1.11
C LYS A 113 22.56 6.86 -0.33
N ASP A 114 22.05 5.66 -0.51
CA ASP A 114 21.90 4.99 -1.80
C ASP A 114 20.63 5.40 -2.57
N GLY A 115 19.84 6.32 -2.00
CA GLY A 115 18.58 6.80 -2.56
C GLY A 115 17.37 5.93 -2.23
N SER A 116 17.54 4.87 -1.46
CA SER A 116 16.42 4.07 -0.93
C SER A 116 15.79 4.72 0.30
N PHE A 117 14.62 4.22 0.70
CA PHE A 117 13.86 4.71 1.85
C PHE A 117 13.56 3.59 2.83
N SER A 118 13.87 3.80 4.11
CA SER A 118 13.49 2.91 5.21
C SER A 118 12.30 3.51 5.94
N VAL A 119 11.22 2.74 6.08
CA VAL A 119 9.99 3.20 6.71
C VAL A 119 9.79 2.45 8.03
N ASN A 120 9.56 3.18 9.12
CA ASN A 120 9.13 2.58 10.37
C ASN A 120 7.63 2.27 10.28
N MET A 121 7.31 1.01 10.02
CA MET A 121 5.93 0.53 9.89
C MET A 121 5.23 0.34 11.24
N GLY A 122 5.97 0.39 12.36
CA GLY A 122 5.47 0.10 13.70
C GLY A 122 5.73 -1.35 14.11
N VAL A 123 5.02 -1.79 15.15
CA VAL A 123 5.14 -3.15 15.71
C VAL A 123 4.06 -4.03 15.09
N PRO A 124 4.40 -5.27 14.67
CA PRO A 124 3.38 -6.20 14.17
C PRO A 124 2.41 -6.60 15.29
N VAL A 125 1.13 -6.74 14.96
CA VAL A 125 0.05 -7.14 15.85
C VAL A 125 -0.48 -8.49 15.40
N PHE A 126 -0.41 -9.50 16.27
CA PHE A 126 -0.79 -10.89 15.94
C PHE A 126 -2.17 -11.29 16.46
N SER A 127 -2.88 -10.41 17.17
CA SER A 127 -4.28 -10.58 17.56
C SER A 127 -5.06 -9.32 17.18
N HIS A 128 -6.06 -9.44 16.33
CA HIS A 128 -6.82 -8.32 15.80
C HIS A 128 -8.25 -8.76 15.44
N PRO A 129 -9.28 -7.93 15.62
CA PRO A 129 -10.66 -8.32 15.32
C PRO A 129 -10.93 -8.66 13.85
N ASP A 130 -10.07 -8.26 12.93
CA ASP A 130 -10.24 -8.50 11.49
C ASP A 130 -9.77 -9.88 11.01
N PHE A 131 -9.15 -10.70 11.89
CA PHE A 131 -8.70 -12.04 11.52
C PHE A 131 -8.66 -12.99 12.73
N PRO A 132 -8.70 -14.33 12.50
CA PRO A 132 -8.58 -15.33 13.56
C PRO A 132 -7.23 -15.30 14.28
N ASP A 133 -7.20 -15.66 15.56
CA ASP A 133 -5.96 -15.86 16.29
C ASP A 133 -5.30 -17.20 15.93
N GLY A 134 -3.96 -17.19 15.84
CA GLY A 134 -3.15 -18.38 15.64
C GLY A 134 -3.11 -18.90 14.19
N LEU A 135 -2.95 -20.22 14.06
CA LEU A 135 -2.95 -20.91 12.77
C LEU A 135 -4.37 -21.19 12.32
N PHE A 136 -4.68 -20.93 11.09
CA PHE A 136 -5.99 -21.15 10.52
C PHE A 136 -5.92 -21.75 9.11
N THR A 137 -6.77 -22.72 8.81
CA THR A 137 -6.77 -23.39 7.51
C THR A 137 -7.92 -22.90 6.64
N LEU A 138 -7.56 -22.35 5.47
CA LEU A 138 -8.48 -21.95 4.40
C LEU A 138 -8.04 -22.59 3.10
N GLU A 139 -8.98 -23.09 2.29
CA GLU A 139 -8.68 -23.75 1.00
C GLU A 139 -7.63 -24.87 1.13
N ASN A 140 -7.61 -25.61 2.27
CA ASN A 140 -6.60 -26.61 2.64
C ASN A 140 -5.17 -26.06 2.78
N ILE A 141 -5.02 -24.76 2.99
CA ILE A 141 -3.75 -24.07 3.20
C ILE A 141 -3.75 -23.46 4.59
N GLU A 142 -2.64 -23.63 5.29
CA GLU A 142 -2.45 -23.05 6.64
C GLU A 142 -1.93 -21.62 6.54
N PHE A 143 -2.57 -20.71 7.27
CA PHE A 143 -2.24 -19.31 7.36
C PHE A 143 -1.92 -18.88 8.78
N GLN A 144 -0.99 -17.93 8.88
CA GLN A 144 -0.76 -17.10 10.06
C GLN A 144 -1.20 -15.67 9.72
N PHE A 145 -1.63 -14.92 10.73
CA PHE A 145 -2.14 -13.58 10.53
C PHE A 145 -1.30 -12.55 11.27
N VAL A 146 -1.18 -11.37 10.65
CA VAL A 146 -0.51 -10.23 11.26
C VAL A 146 -1.11 -8.93 10.74
N SER A 147 -1.21 -7.92 11.60
CA SER A 147 -1.51 -6.56 11.19
C SER A 147 -0.25 -5.69 11.28
N MET A 148 0.04 -4.98 10.20
CA MET A 148 1.02 -3.90 10.13
C MET A 148 0.34 -2.52 9.98
N GLY A 149 -0.90 -2.41 10.48
CA GLY A 149 -1.83 -1.30 10.23
C GLY A 149 -2.88 -1.65 9.18
N ASN A 150 -2.70 -2.76 8.47
CA ASN A 150 -3.65 -3.45 7.60
C ASN A 150 -3.46 -4.97 7.82
N PRO A 151 -4.51 -5.79 7.61
CA PRO A 151 -4.44 -7.22 7.89
C PRO A 151 -3.75 -8.00 6.76
N HIS A 152 -2.96 -9.01 7.15
CA HIS A 152 -2.23 -9.91 6.27
C HIS A 152 -2.45 -11.37 6.66
N ALA A 153 -2.74 -12.23 5.69
CA ALA A 153 -2.78 -13.69 5.78
C ALA A 153 -1.53 -14.27 5.11
N ILE A 154 -0.65 -14.87 5.87
CA ILE A 154 0.67 -15.33 5.41
C ILE A 154 0.72 -16.85 5.47
N SER A 155 1.05 -17.50 4.34
CA SER A 155 1.30 -18.93 4.26
C SER A 155 2.72 -19.22 3.82
N PHE A 156 3.44 -20.05 4.60
CA PHE A 156 4.74 -20.57 4.20
C PHE A 156 4.57 -21.82 3.35
N VAL A 157 5.08 -21.78 2.13
CA VAL A 157 4.98 -22.87 1.16
C VAL A 157 6.35 -23.43 0.77
N LYS A 158 6.39 -24.69 0.34
CA LYS A 158 7.64 -25.35 -0.11
C LYS A 158 8.07 -24.89 -1.49
N ASN A 159 7.12 -24.64 -2.38
CA ASN A 159 7.37 -24.24 -3.77
C ASN A 159 6.34 -23.19 -4.19
N ILE A 160 6.77 -21.95 -4.26
CA ILE A 160 5.89 -20.83 -4.60
C ILE A 160 5.45 -20.84 -6.08
N SER A 161 6.18 -21.57 -6.95
CA SER A 161 5.82 -21.66 -8.36
C SER A 161 4.50 -22.41 -8.59
N GLU A 162 4.11 -23.29 -7.67
CA GLU A 162 2.85 -24.04 -7.70
C GLU A 162 1.63 -23.19 -7.30
N ILE A 163 1.86 -22.01 -6.72
CA ILE A 163 0.78 -21.12 -6.26
C ILE A 163 0.31 -20.23 -7.41
N ASN A 164 -0.93 -20.42 -7.84
CA ASN A 164 -1.62 -19.47 -8.72
C ASN A 164 -2.29 -18.38 -7.87
N ILE A 165 -1.54 -17.31 -7.58
CA ILE A 165 -2.01 -16.22 -6.71
C ILE A 165 -3.26 -15.53 -7.26
N SER A 166 -3.39 -15.43 -8.59
CA SER A 166 -4.55 -14.79 -9.23
C SER A 166 -5.84 -15.63 -9.11
N GLU A 167 -5.73 -16.90 -8.78
CA GLU A 167 -6.87 -17.78 -8.53
C GLU A 167 -7.21 -17.85 -7.05
N ILE A 168 -6.21 -18.08 -6.20
CA ILE A 168 -6.43 -18.32 -4.77
C ILE A 168 -6.54 -17.03 -3.96
N GLY A 169 -5.80 -15.98 -4.34
CA GLY A 169 -5.78 -14.69 -3.66
C GLY A 169 -7.17 -14.08 -3.48
N PRO A 170 -7.98 -13.92 -4.55
CA PRO A 170 -9.32 -13.35 -4.44
C PRO A 170 -10.29 -14.23 -3.62
N ARG A 171 -10.12 -15.54 -3.57
CA ARG A 171 -10.95 -16.42 -2.74
C ARG A 171 -10.70 -16.17 -1.27
N ILE A 172 -9.41 -16.07 -0.88
CA ILE A 172 -9.03 -15.80 0.52
C ILE A 172 -9.36 -14.36 0.89
N GLU A 173 -9.04 -13.37 0.04
CA GLU A 173 -9.36 -11.97 0.29
C GLU A 173 -10.83 -11.76 0.65
N ASN A 174 -11.73 -12.46 -0.05
CA ASN A 174 -13.17 -12.30 0.09
C ASN A 174 -13.84 -13.38 0.96
N ASP A 175 -13.06 -14.17 1.69
CA ASP A 175 -13.63 -15.17 2.59
C ASP A 175 -14.42 -14.50 3.72
N SER A 176 -15.50 -15.15 4.15
CA SER A 176 -16.40 -14.66 5.19
C SER A 176 -15.75 -14.41 6.55
N TYR A 177 -14.59 -15.03 6.81
CA TYR A 177 -13.79 -14.79 7.99
C TYR A 177 -13.14 -13.39 8.03
N PHE A 178 -13.07 -12.69 6.88
CA PHE A 178 -12.44 -11.38 6.75
C PHE A 178 -13.45 -10.31 6.32
N PRO A 179 -14.25 -9.77 7.25
CA PRO A 179 -15.31 -8.81 6.92
C PRO A 179 -14.79 -7.52 6.26
N ASN A 180 -13.54 -7.16 6.54
CA ASN A 180 -12.85 -6.00 5.96
C ASN A 180 -11.83 -6.42 4.88
N LYS A 181 -11.92 -7.67 4.38
CA LYS A 181 -10.96 -8.27 3.46
C LYS A 181 -9.53 -8.32 4.04
N ILE A 182 -8.62 -9.01 3.37
CA ILE A 182 -7.26 -9.25 3.84
C ILE A 182 -6.27 -9.27 2.67
N ASN A 183 -5.02 -8.84 2.90
CA ASN A 183 -3.90 -9.10 2.01
C ASN A 183 -3.46 -10.55 2.16
N VAL A 184 -3.03 -11.19 1.08
CA VAL A 184 -2.64 -12.62 1.08
C VAL A 184 -1.23 -12.77 0.56
N GLU A 185 -0.36 -13.40 1.34
CA GLU A 185 1.04 -13.63 1.00
C GLU A 185 1.38 -15.11 1.05
N PHE A 186 2.00 -15.60 -0.01
CA PHE A 186 2.68 -16.89 -0.03
C PHE A 186 4.19 -16.68 0.02
N VAL A 187 4.86 -17.38 0.93
CA VAL A 187 6.28 -17.18 1.23
C VAL A 187 7.02 -18.49 1.08
N GLU A 188 8.02 -18.54 0.21
CA GLU A 188 8.99 -19.63 0.11
C GLU A 188 10.31 -19.20 0.74
N LYS A 189 10.77 -19.93 1.75
CA LYS A 189 12.09 -19.70 2.34
C LYS A 189 13.17 -20.30 1.44
N ILE A 190 14.03 -19.47 0.89
CA ILE A 190 15.16 -19.90 0.05
C ILE A 190 16.41 -20.13 0.93
N SER A 191 16.64 -19.25 1.92
CA SER A 191 17.69 -19.36 2.91
C SER A 191 17.27 -18.61 4.17
N ASP A 192 18.13 -18.56 5.20
CA ASP A 192 17.80 -17.88 6.46
C ASP A 192 17.50 -16.39 6.29
N ASN A 193 18.04 -15.75 5.27
CA ASN A 193 17.87 -14.32 5.02
C ASN A 193 17.29 -14.01 3.62
N CYS A 194 16.73 -15.04 2.94
CA CYS A 194 16.19 -14.86 1.59
C CYS A 194 14.84 -15.59 1.44
N PHE A 195 13.84 -14.85 1.02
CA PHE A 195 12.50 -15.36 0.80
C PHE A 195 12.01 -14.95 -0.60
N LYS A 196 11.26 -15.83 -1.25
CA LYS A 196 10.41 -15.45 -2.38
C LYS A 196 8.99 -15.23 -1.87
N VAL A 197 8.33 -14.21 -2.40
CA VAL A 197 6.98 -13.87 -1.99
C VAL A 197 6.10 -13.66 -3.22
N LYS A 198 4.87 -14.16 -3.17
CA LYS A 198 3.76 -13.76 -4.06
C LYS A 198 2.73 -13.06 -3.21
N VAL A 199 2.27 -11.90 -3.66
CA VAL A 199 1.34 -11.06 -2.93
C VAL A 199 0.06 -10.85 -3.73
N TRP A 200 -1.06 -10.95 -3.04
CA TRP A 200 -2.35 -10.46 -3.49
C TRP A 200 -2.77 -9.33 -2.55
N GLU A 201 -2.63 -8.11 -3.01
CA GLU A 201 -3.00 -6.94 -2.20
C GLU A 201 -4.51 -6.71 -2.21
N ARG A 202 -5.05 -6.47 -1.04
CA ARG A 202 -6.45 -6.13 -0.81
C ARG A 202 -6.89 -4.96 -1.68
N GLY A 203 -7.84 -5.19 -2.58
CA GLY A 203 -8.38 -4.17 -3.49
C GLY A 203 -7.52 -3.82 -4.70
N SER A 204 -6.29 -4.37 -4.80
CA SER A 204 -5.37 -4.09 -5.92
C SER A 204 -5.04 -5.32 -6.75
N GLY A 205 -5.06 -6.52 -6.15
CA GLY A 205 -4.78 -7.77 -6.84
C GLY A 205 -3.31 -8.22 -6.72
N ALA A 206 -2.82 -8.99 -7.71
CA ALA A 206 -1.46 -9.48 -7.71
C ALA A 206 -0.45 -8.34 -7.95
N THR A 207 0.53 -8.21 -7.04
CA THR A 207 1.59 -7.20 -7.07
C THR A 207 2.99 -7.81 -6.98
#